data_2835de11bb68d7cde923242d2cbd315b
#
_entry.id   2835de11bb68d7cde923242d2cbd315b
#
_cell.length_a   1.000
_cell.length_b   1.000
_cell.length_c   1.000
_cell.angle_alpha   90.00
_cell.angle_beta   90.00
_cell.angle_gamma   90.00
#
_symmetry.space_group_name_H-M   'P 1'
#
loop_
_entity.id
_entity.type
_entity.pdbx_description
1 polymer ?
#
loop_
_entity_poly.entity_id
_entity_poly.type
_entity_poly.pdbx_seq_one_letter_code
_entity_poly.pdbx_strand_id
1 'polypeptide(L)'
;MSLNAAYADEIVQEGNSTYQLSFRFPTSDSLWEQLKEETFLTADDIHGEQDFVIFEVEKKHGYIQVYANQVFTLLNNYVVSSLTLDQATGSTALSRFAGAITRNNPFSFFSDIEDRHTFNIGSKNAMEAFAKDKHSILGQWGGDLVRHGYQVRLLKNGGSENESLFMYKKNLSSYQHKTSTKSLKTRITFKTTVKGEGEKAPDRTFTVTIDSPLINKYSQIYENVIEVNDQDVKDEASLRK
;
A
#
# COMPACT_ATOMS: atom_id res chain seq x y z
N MET A 1 21.09 14.37 -18.46
CA MET A 1 20.47 15.27 -19.48
C MET A 1 19.35 16.01 -18.80
N SER A 2 19.19 17.32 -18.98
CA SER A 2 18.13 18.09 -18.31
C SER A 2 16.94 18.30 -19.26
N LEU A 3 15.73 18.09 -18.74
CA LEU A 3 14.47 18.25 -19.50
C LEU A 3 13.84 19.62 -19.25
N ASN A 4 14.61 20.70 -19.50
CA ASN A 4 14.19 22.08 -19.20
C ASN A 4 12.95 22.55 -19.97
N ALA A 5 12.58 21.86 -21.07
CA ALA A 5 11.38 22.14 -21.84
C ALA A 5 10.14 21.39 -21.34
N ALA A 6 10.27 20.55 -20.32
CA ALA A 6 9.12 19.89 -19.69
C ALA A 6 8.21 20.93 -19.00
N TYR A 7 6.91 20.70 -19.06
CA TYR A 7 5.90 21.56 -18.45
C TYR A 7 4.68 20.75 -18.02
N ALA A 8 3.83 21.34 -17.20
CA ALA A 8 2.68 20.69 -16.58
C ALA A 8 3.09 19.37 -15.89
N ASP A 9 4.25 19.40 -15.23
CA ASP A 9 4.78 18.31 -14.47
C ASP A 9 4.02 18.15 -13.14
N GLU A 10 3.75 16.92 -12.79
CA GLU A 10 3.05 16.56 -11.56
C GLU A 10 3.59 15.24 -11.03
N ILE A 11 3.93 15.20 -9.75
CA ILE A 11 4.22 13.97 -9.02
C ILE A 11 3.06 13.70 -8.07
N VAL A 12 2.44 12.52 -8.22
CA VAL A 12 1.37 12.05 -7.34
C VAL A 12 1.88 10.89 -6.51
N GLN A 13 1.84 11.04 -5.19
CA GLN A 13 2.12 9.97 -4.24
C GLN A 13 0.92 9.74 -3.34
N GLU A 14 0.37 8.54 -3.36
CA GLU A 14 -0.78 8.13 -2.54
C GLU A 14 -0.37 7.02 -1.58
N GLY A 15 0.02 7.36 -0.36
CA GLY A 15 0.34 6.42 0.71
C GLY A 15 1.16 5.22 0.23
N ASN A 16 0.65 4.02 0.46
CA ASN A 16 1.31 2.76 0.09
C ASN A 16 1.03 2.32 -1.37
N SER A 17 0.37 3.13 -2.18
CA SER A 17 -0.06 2.77 -3.54
C SER A 17 0.70 3.52 -4.63
N THR A 18 0.07 4.49 -5.25
CA THR A 18 0.58 5.23 -6.41
C THR A 18 1.81 6.07 -6.08
N TYR A 19 2.80 6.05 -6.96
CA TYR A 19 3.90 7.00 -6.98
C TYR A 19 4.32 7.22 -8.43
N GLN A 20 3.79 8.27 -9.02
CA GLN A 20 3.83 8.50 -10.47
C GLN A 20 4.21 9.94 -10.78
N LEU A 21 5.06 10.10 -11.79
CA LEU A 21 5.38 11.38 -12.44
C LEU A 21 4.63 11.44 -13.76
N SER A 22 4.01 12.58 -14.05
CA SER A 22 3.50 12.91 -15.39
C SER A 22 3.97 14.29 -15.83
N PHE A 23 4.22 14.47 -17.11
CA PHE A 23 4.58 15.77 -17.67
C PHE A 23 4.34 15.82 -19.17
N ARG A 24 4.38 17.03 -19.73
CA ARG A 24 4.35 17.29 -21.18
C ARG A 24 5.72 17.73 -21.66
N PHE A 25 6.06 17.31 -22.88
CA PHE A 25 7.31 17.72 -23.51
C PHE A 25 7.06 18.11 -24.96
N PRO A 26 7.55 19.30 -25.43
CA PRO A 26 7.27 19.80 -26.78
C PRO A 26 8.02 18.99 -27.84
N THR A 27 7.38 18.69 -28.96
CA THR A 27 8.01 17.99 -30.09
C THR A 27 8.91 18.91 -30.94
N SER A 28 8.99 20.19 -30.62
CA SER A 28 9.97 21.13 -31.20
C SER A 28 11.38 20.97 -30.64
N ASP A 29 11.52 20.37 -29.49
CA ASP A 29 12.81 20.00 -28.89
C ASP A 29 13.13 18.55 -29.23
N SER A 30 14.26 18.27 -29.87
CA SER A 30 14.65 16.95 -30.38
C SER A 30 14.77 15.86 -29.25
N LEU A 31 14.87 16.26 -27.99
CA LEU A 31 14.93 15.32 -26.84
C LEU A 31 13.66 14.49 -26.69
N TRP A 32 12.52 14.92 -27.25
CA TRP A 32 11.28 14.14 -27.17
C TRP A 32 11.43 12.72 -27.76
N GLU A 33 12.32 12.53 -28.76
CA GLU A 33 12.56 11.21 -29.37
C GLU A 33 13.26 10.22 -28.44
N GLN A 34 13.88 10.72 -27.37
CA GLN A 34 14.55 9.92 -26.35
C GLN A 34 13.60 9.56 -25.17
N LEU A 35 12.49 10.27 -25.06
CA LEU A 35 11.46 10.02 -24.04
C LEU A 35 10.50 8.94 -24.53
N LYS A 36 10.86 7.69 -24.27
CA LYS A 36 10.10 6.51 -24.65
C LYS A 36 10.00 5.53 -23.47
N GLU A 37 9.18 4.53 -23.63
CA GLU A 37 8.99 3.49 -22.62
C GLU A 37 10.36 2.89 -22.21
N GLU A 38 10.47 2.47 -20.94
CA GLU A 38 11.68 1.95 -20.30
C GLU A 38 12.82 2.98 -20.09
N THR A 39 12.65 4.25 -20.50
CA THR A 39 13.61 5.31 -20.19
C THR A 39 13.51 5.70 -18.73
N PHE A 40 14.67 5.77 -18.05
CA PHE A 40 14.77 6.23 -16.68
C PHE A 40 14.88 7.75 -16.62
N LEU A 41 14.19 8.34 -15.66
CA LEU A 41 14.15 9.76 -15.37
C LEU A 41 14.42 9.98 -13.89
N THR A 42 15.03 11.11 -13.57
CA THR A 42 15.16 11.57 -12.19
C THR A 42 14.40 12.89 -12.04
N ALA A 43 13.62 13.04 -11.00
CA ALA A 43 12.89 14.24 -10.66
C ALA A 43 12.91 14.50 -9.16
N ASP A 44 12.98 15.76 -8.76
CA ASP A 44 12.87 16.16 -7.36
C ASP A 44 11.42 16.23 -6.91
N ASP A 45 11.14 15.67 -5.75
CA ASP A 45 9.89 15.82 -5.03
C ASP A 45 10.11 16.44 -3.63
N ILE A 46 9.08 16.39 -2.78
CA ILE A 46 9.17 16.89 -1.39
C ILE A 46 10.17 16.11 -0.52
N HIS A 47 10.60 14.92 -0.96
CA HIS A 47 11.55 14.03 -0.27
C HIS A 47 12.94 14.04 -0.92
N GLY A 48 13.18 14.90 -1.93
CA GLY A 48 14.39 14.99 -2.71
C GLY A 48 14.33 14.21 -4.03
N GLU A 49 15.50 13.92 -4.58
CA GLU A 49 15.65 13.28 -5.88
C GLU A 49 15.09 11.86 -5.90
N GLN A 50 14.24 11.55 -6.87
CA GLN A 50 13.58 10.25 -7.06
C GLN A 50 13.76 9.74 -8.48
N ASP A 51 13.91 8.41 -8.60
CA ASP A 51 14.02 7.73 -9.88
C ASP A 51 12.67 7.21 -10.36
N PHE A 52 12.37 7.48 -11.62
CA PHE A 52 11.17 7.05 -12.32
C PHE A 52 11.52 6.28 -13.60
N VAL A 53 10.63 5.41 -14.04
CA VAL A 53 10.71 4.72 -15.33
C VAL A 53 9.47 5.00 -16.15
N ILE A 54 9.66 5.45 -17.39
CA ILE A 54 8.56 5.74 -18.31
C ILE A 54 7.87 4.43 -18.68
N PHE A 55 6.54 4.39 -18.51
CA PHE A 55 5.73 3.23 -18.90
C PHE A 55 4.75 3.56 -20.04
N GLU A 56 4.47 4.84 -20.28
CA GLU A 56 3.54 5.25 -21.32
C GLU A 56 3.90 6.62 -21.87
N VAL A 57 3.83 6.76 -23.20
CA VAL A 57 4.04 8.01 -23.92
C VAL A 57 2.93 8.19 -24.95
N GLU A 58 2.14 9.27 -24.80
CA GLU A 58 1.10 9.65 -25.76
C GLU A 58 1.58 10.79 -26.65
N LYS A 59 1.64 10.59 -27.96
CA LYS A 59 1.97 11.65 -28.92
C LYS A 59 0.72 12.45 -29.29
N LYS A 60 0.78 13.78 -29.07
CA LYS A 60 -0.28 14.75 -29.39
C LYS A 60 0.24 15.82 -30.35
N HIS A 61 -0.64 16.69 -30.82
CA HIS A 61 -0.21 17.78 -31.71
C HIS A 61 0.67 18.77 -30.95
N GLY A 62 1.95 18.86 -31.34
CA GLY A 62 2.94 19.78 -30.78
C GLY A 62 3.62 19.31 -29.48
N TYR A 63 3.22 18.22 -28.87
CA TYR A 63 3.85 17.69 -27.64
C TYR A 63 3.62 16.20 -27.46
N ILE A 64 4.39 15.62 -26.54
CA ILE A 64 4.13 14.30 -25.99
C ILE A 64 3.66 14.45 -24.54
N GLN A 65 2.73 13.60 -24.09
CA GLN A 65 2.41 13.38 -22.69
C GLN A 65 3.15 12.14 -22.20
N VAL A 66 3.92 12.28 -21.13
CA VAL A 66 4.74 11.20 -20.56
C VAL A 66 4.19 10.81 -19.21
N TYR A 67 4.14 9.51 -18.96
CA TYR A 67 3.80 8.91 -17.65
C TYR A 67 4.92 7.99 -17.22
N ALA A 68 5.41 8.18 -16.01
CA ALA A 68 6.50 7.40 -15.44
C ALA A 68 6.18 6.99 -14.00
N ASN A 69 6.42 5.72 -13.68
CA ASN A 69 6.26 5.21 -12.33
C ASN A 69 7.59 5.27 -11.58
N GLN A 70 7.53 5.48 -10.26
CA GLN A 70 8.69 5.33 -9.40
C GLN A 70 9.27 3.90 -9.54
N VAL A 71 10.58 3.77 -9.53
CA VAL A 71 11.30 2.52 -9.86
C VAL A 71 10.93 1.31 -9.01
N PHE A 72 10.27 1.48 -7.86
CA PHE A 72 9.74 0.38 -7.08
C PHE A 72 8.79 -0.52 -7.89
N THR A 73 8.06 0.05 -8.88
CA THR A 73 7.17 -0.73 -9.75
C THR A 73 7.89 -1.78 -10.57
N LEU A 74 9.20 -1.63 -10.79
CA LEU A 74 10.03 -2.64 -11.45
C LEU A 74 10.06 -3.98 -10.69
N LEU A 75 9.67 -3.98 -9.39
CA LEU A 75 9.51 -5.21 -8.63
C LEU A 75 8.50 -6.18 -9.28
N ASN A 76 7.56 -5.67 -10.10
CA ASN A 76 6.67 -6.48 -10.91
C ASN A 76 7.40 -7.40 -11.91
N ASN A 77 8.64 -7.10 -12.25
CA ASN A 77 9.43 -7.88 -13.21
C ASN A 77 10.26 -8.98 -12.53
N TYR A 78 10.10 -9.17 -11.22
CA TYR A 78 10.83 -10.18 -10.44
C TYR A 78 9.89 -11.25 -9.92
N VAL A 79 10.46 -12.41 -9.63
CA VAL A 79 9.78 -13.55 -9.04
C VAL A 79 10.45 -13.88 -7.72
N VAL A 80 9.67 -14.16 -6.69
CA VAL A 80 10.14 -14.77 -5.44
C VAL A 80 9.87 -16.26 -5.46
N SER A 81 10.82 -17.04 -4.92
CA SER A 81 10.62 -18.44 -4.61
C SER A 81 9.62 -18.60 -3.46
N SER A 82 9.21 -19.83 -3.17
CA SER A 82 8.39 -20.10 -1.99
C SER A 82 9.09 -19.60 -0.72
N LEU A 83 8.31 -18.92 0.14
CA LEU A 83 8.80 -18.31 1.37
C LEU A 83 7.88 -18.69 2.52
N THR A 84 8.45 -19.32 3.56
CA THR A 84 7.75 -19.65 4.80
C THR A 84 8.46 -18.97 5.96
N LEU A 85 7.69 -18.22 6.74
CA LEU A 85 8.14 -17.50 7.93
C LEU A 85 7.23 -17.87 9.11
N ASP A 86 7.82 -18.14 10.24
CA ASP A 86 7.08 -18.37 11.49
C ASP A 86 7.48 -17.32 12.52
N GLN A 87 6.47 -16.63 13.07
CA GLN A 87 6.63 -15.57 14.08
C GLN A 87 7.77 -14.60 13.76
N ALA A 88 7.85 -14.15 12.50
CA ALA A 88 8.90 -13.27 12.01
C ALA A 88 8.54 -11.80 12.20
N THR A 89 9.54 -10.97 12.55
CA THR A 89 9.43 -9.50 12.53
C THR A 89 9.45 -8.96 11.10
N GLY A 90 9.03 -7.70 10.90
CA GLY A 90 9.10 -7.03 9.59
C GLY A 90 10.51 -7.04 9.00
N SER A 91 11.53 -6.77 9.82
CA SER A 91 12.95 -6.83 9.39
C SER A 91 13.33 -8.23 8.89
N THR A 92 12.98 -9.28 9.63
CA THR A 92 13.25 -10.67 9.23
C THR A 92 12.49 -11.02 7.94
N ALA A 93 11.23 -10.60 7.84
CA ALA A 93 10.39 -10.86 6.67
C ALA A 93 10.99 -10.22 5.40
N LEU A 94 11.40 -8.95 5.47
CA LEU A 94 11.99 -8.26 4.34
C LEU A 94 13.37 -8.82 3.96
N SER A 95 14.20 -9.20 4.93
CA SER A 95 15.47 -9.84 4.66
C SER A 95 15.31 -11.20 3.94
N ARG A 96 14.35 -12.01 4.39
CA ARG A 96 14.03 -13.29 3.76
C ARG A 96 13.39 -13.12 2.38
N PHE A 97 12.52 -12.12 2.23
CA PHE A 97 11.93 -11.76 0.95
C PHE A 97 13.02 -11.36 -0.07
N ALA A 98 13.95 -10.48 0.32
CA ALA A 98 15.07 -10.07 -0.53
C ALA A 98 15.89 -11.28 -0.99
N GLY A 99 16.20 -12.20 -0.08
CA GLY A 99 16.92 -13.45 -0.40
C GLY A 99 16.14 -14.46 -1.24
N ALA A 100 14.80 -14.34 -1.28
CA ALA A 100 13.92 -15.20 -2.06
C ALA A 100 13.71 -14.71 -3.50
N ILE A 101 14.12 -13.49 -3.85
CA ILE A 101 14.07 -12.98 -5.23
C ILE A 101 15.06 -13.81 -6.08
N THR A 102 14.54 -14.42 -7.14
CA THR A 102 15.24 -15.49 -7.89
C THR A 102 16.40 -15.01 -8.76
N ARG A 103 16.55 -13.70 -8.98
CA ARG A 103 17.66 -13.12 -9.74
C ARG A 103 18.20 -11.86 -9.08
N ASN A 104 19.40 -11.46 -9.44
CA ASN A 104 20.00 -10.24 -8.94
C ASN A 104 19.09 -9.02 -9.22
N ASN A 105 19.00 -8.13 -8.24
CA ASN A 105 18.13 -6.95 -8.30
C ASN A 105 18.80 -5.77 -7.56
N PRO A 106 18.42 -4.53 -7.88
CA PRO A 106 18.99 -3.33 -7.27
C PRO A 106 18.32 -2.94 -5.93
N PHE A 107 17.26 -3.62 -5.51
CA PHE A 107 16.47 -3.23 -4.35
C PHE A 107 17.16 -3.52 -3.04
N SER A 108 17.03 -2.58 -2.11
CA SER A 108 17.34 -2.78 -0.69
C SER A 108 16.06 -2.64 0.15
N PHE A 109 15.94 -3.50 1.16
CA PHE A 109 14.73 -3.59 1.98
C PHE A 109 15.07 -3.37 3.45
N PHE A 110 14.23 -2.61 4.14
CA PHE A 110 14.36 -2.32 5.57
C PHE A 110 12.99 -2.26 6.24
N SER A 111 12.89 -2.69 7.49
CA SER A 111 11.71 -2.47 8.34
C SER A 111 12.12 -2.33 9.80
N ASP A 112 11.38 -1.50 10.54
CA ASP A 112 11.47 -1.32 11.99
C ASP A 112 10.29 -1.95 12.74
N ILE A 113 9.42 -2.71 12.03
CA ILE A 113 8.24 -3.32 12.61
C ILE A 113 8.64 -4.57 13.39
N GLU A 114 8.42 -4.51 14.71
CA GLU A 114 8.73 -5.61 15.65
C GLU A 114 7.57 -6.61 15.83
N ASP A 115 6.38 -6.28 15.33
CA ASP A 115 5.22 -7.17 15.37
C ASP A 115 5.52 -8.44 14.58
N ARG A 116 5.10 -9.59 15.15
CA ARG A 116 5.47 -10.91 14.64
C ARG A 116 4.29 -11.56 13.95
N HIS A 117 4.55 -12.03 12.73
CA HIS A 117 3.54 -12.73 11.92
C HIS A 117 4.10 -14.00 11.30
N THR A 118 3.21 -14.96 11.08
CA THR A 118 3.48 -16.15 10.28
C THR A 118 3.05 -15.86 8.83
N PHE A 119 3.94 -16.18 7.88
CA PHE A 119 3.71 -15.87 6.47
C PHE A 119 4.15 -17.04 5.60
N ASN A 120 3.27 -17.47 4.70
CA ASN A 120 3.55 -18.60 3.82
C ASN A 120 3.03 -18.30 2.41
N ILE A 121 3.93 -18.30 1.45
CA ILE A 121 3.62 -18.13 0.03
C ILE A 121 4.36 -19.14 -0.82
N GLY A 122 3.69 -19.59 -1.91
CA GLY A 122 4.35 -20.27 -3.01
C GLY A 122 5.15 -19.29 -3.88
N SER A 123 5.83 -19.82 -4.90
CA SER A 123 6.51 -18.97 -5.88
C SER A 123 5.50 -18.09 -6.61
N LYS A 124 5.73 -16.78 -6.65
CA LYS A 124 4.85 -15.78 -7.28
C LYS A 124 5.60 -14.50 -7.67
N ASN A 125 4.90 -13.58 -8.30
CA ASN A 125 5.43 -12.26 -8.62
C ASN A 125 5.86 -11.52 -7.34
N ALA A 126 7.00 -10.83 -7.37
CA ALA A 126 7.57 -10.18 -6.19
C ALA A 126 6.71 -9.01 -5.69
N MET A 127 6.11 -8.20 -6.58
CA MET A 127 5.19 -7.15 -6.17
C MET A 127 3.92 -7.73 -5.54
N GLU A 128 3.39 -8.83 -6.07
CA GLU A 128 2.24 -9.51 -5.46
C GLU A 128 2.55 -10.05 -4.06
N ALA A 129 3.73 -10.62 -3.89
CA ALA A 129 4.16 -11.10 -2.57
C ALA A 129 4.38 -9.96 -1.58
N PHE A 130 4.81 -8.79 -2.07
CA PHE A 130 5.12 -7.64 -1.24
C PHE A 130 3.90 -6.81 -0.86
N ALA A 131 3.02 -6.42 -1.82
CA ALA A 131 2.06 -5.33 -1.61
C ALA A 131 0.67 -5.50 -2.24
N LYS A 132 0.28 -6.67 -2.76
CA LYS A 132 -0.97 -6.80 -3.53
C LYS A 132 -2.24 -6.76 -2.67
N ASP A 133 -2.25 -7.50 -1.56
CA ASP A 133 -3.46 -7.74 -0.77
C ASP A 133 -3.14 -8.04 0.71
N LYS A 134 -4.16 -8.39 1.48
CA LYS A 134 -4.02 -8.75 2.91
C LYS A 134 -3.08 -9.95 3.18
N HIS A 135 -2.80 -10.78 2.16
CA HIS A 135 -1.87 -11.92 2.26
C HIS A 135 -0.47 -11.60 1.75
N SER A 136 -0.18 -10.33 1.46
CA SER A 136 1.15 -9.83 1.13
C SER A 136 1.92 -9.43 2.40
N ILE A 137 3.22 -9.16 2.26
CA ILE A 137 4.05 -8.68 3.38
C ILE A 137 3.45 -7.38 3.95
N LEU A 138 3.18 -6.39 3.09
CA LEU A 138 2.56 -5.14 3.51
C LEU A 138 1.18 -5.37 4.17
N GLY A 139 0.39 -6.29 3.65
CA GLY A 139 -0.92 -6.63 4.21
C GLY A 139 -0.86 -7.31 5.58
N GLN A 140 0.19 -8.08 5.86
CA GLN A 140 0.37 -8.79 7.14
C GLN A 140 1.01 -7.93 8.23
N TRP A 141 2.10 -7.23 7.91
CA TRP A 141 2.83 -6.40 8.88
C TRP A 141 2.27 -4.97 8.98
N GLY A 142 1.51 -4.52 7.96
CA GLY A 142 1.01 -3.15 7.90
C GLY A 142 2.13 -2.12 7.77
N GLY A 143 1.87 -0.91 8.29
CA GLY A 143 2.84 0.17 8.31
C GLY A 143 2.84 1.05 7.05
N ASP A 144 3.80 1.95 7.00
CA ASP A 144 3.97 2.92 5.93
C ASP A 144 5.10 2.52 5.00
N LEU A 145 4.80 2.45 3.70
CA LEU A 145 5.76 2.16 2.65
C LEU A 145 6.47 3.43 2.19
N VAL A 146 7.71 3.59 2.59
CA VAL A 146 8.59 4.69 2.18
C VAL A 146 9.54 4.19 1.08
N ARG A 147 9.54 4.89 -0.05
CA ARG A 147 10.31 4.55 -1.26
C ARG A 147 11.24 5.71 -1.60
N HIS A 148 12.52 5.41 -1.80
CA HIS A 148 13.51 6.39 -2.25
C HIS A 148 14.48 5.69 -3.23
N GLY A 149 14.35 6.00 -4.52
CA GLY A 149 15.01 5.22 -5.56
C GLY A 149 14.69 3.73 -5.40
N TYR A 150 15.71 2.89 -5.31
CA TYR A 150 15.57 1.45 -5.07
C TYR A 150 15.52 1.04 -3.59
N GLN A 151 15.55 2.01 -2.67
CA GLN A 151 15.39 1.72 -1.25
C GLN A 151 13.91 1.60 -0.88
N VAL A 152 13.54 0.47 -0.32
CA VAL A 152 12.18 0.13 0.10
C VAL A 152 12.16 -0.04 1.61
N ARG A 153 11.45 0.83 2.31
CA ARG A 153 11.36 0.82 3.77
C ARG A 153 9.91 0.62 4.18
N LEU A 154 9.64 -0.38 4.98
CA LEU A 154 8.34 -0.61 5.60
C LEU A 154 8.44 -0.21 7.07
N LEU A 155 7.90 0.94 7.41
CA LEU A 155 8.03 1.55 8.72
C LEU A 155 6.74 1.45 9.51
N LYS A 156 6.86 1.25 10.82
CA LYS A 156 5.69 1.29 11.72
C LYS A 156 5.01 2.66 11.70
N ASN A 157 5.82 3.71 11.56
CA ASN A 157 5.37 5.09 11.37
C ASN A 157 6.36 5.78 10.42
N GLY A 158 5.94 6.03 9.20
CA GLY A 158 6.76 6.68 8.16
C GLY A 158 6.72 8.20 8.21
N GLY A 159 5.85 8.78 9.03
CA GLY A 159 5.74 10.22 9.24
C GLY A 159 6.67 10.75 10.34
N SER A 160 6.78 12.08 10.40
CA SER A 160 7.46 12.79 11.47
C SER A 160 6.45 13.57 12.30
N GLU A 161 6.71 13.65 13.60
CA GLU A 161 5.84 14.41 14.51
C GLU A 161 6.26 15.88 14.52
N ASN A 162 5.28 16.80 14.43
CA ASN A 162 5.45 18.25 14.63
C ASN A 162 6.35 18.99 13.61
N GLU A 163 6.61 18.45 12.44
CA GLU A 163 7.39 19.12 11.40
C GLU A 163 6.59 20.13 10.58
N SER A 164 5.27 20.00 10.52
CA SER A 164 4.41 20.85 9.71
C SER A 164 3.37 21.57 10.55
N LEU A 165 3.33 22.88 10.45
CA LEU A 165 2.32 23.73 11.07
C LEU A 165 1.43 24.37 10.02
N PHE A 166 0.12 24.02 10.02
CA PHE A 166 -0.88 24.67 9.19
C PHE A 166 -1.43 25.90 9.87
N MET A 167 -1.21 27.08 9.27
CA MET A 167 -1.68 28.34 9.80
C MET A 167 -2.58 29.08 8.80
N TYR A 168 -3.74 29.50 9.28
CA TYR A 168 -4.63 30.38 8.53
C TYR A 168 -3.90 31.65 8.08
N LYS A 169 -4.10 32.06 6.83
CA LYS A 169 -3.43 33.18 6.16
C LYS A 169 -1.91 33.06 5.96
N LYS A 170 -1.32 31.90 6.23
CA LYS A 170 0.09 31.62 5.91
C LYS A 170 0.24 30.56 4.84
N ASN A 171 -0.06 29.32 5.20
CA ASN A 171 0.06 28.15 4.29
C ASN A 171 -1.24 27.35 4.16
N LEU A 172 -2.35 27.80 4.78
CA LEU A 172 -3.66 27.21 4.63
C LEU A 172 -4.51 28.10 3.70
N SER A 173 -4.76 27.65 2.47
CA SER A 173 -5.57 28.37 1.49
C SER A 173 -7.07 28.17 1.70
N SER A 174 -7.48 26.96 2.09
CA SER A 174 -8.87 26.62 2.41
C SER A 174 -8.95 25.51 3.44
N TYR A 175 -10.04 25.46 4.17
CA TYR A 175 -10.35 24.40 5.12
C TYR A 175 -11.81 23.96 4.96
N GLN A 176 -12.02 22.67 4.83
CA GLN A 176 -13.36 22.07 4.84
C GLN A 176 -13.39 20.95 5.87
N HIS A 177 -14.34 21.02 6.80
CA HIS A 177 -14.62 19.94 7.74
C HIS A 177 -16.00 19.35 7.44
N LYS A 178 -16.04 18.04 7.17
CA LYS A 178 -17.27 17.30 6.92
C LYS A 178 -17.40 16.19 7.94
N THR A 179 -18.51 16.18 8.68
CA THR A 179 -18.88 15.06 9.55
C THR A 179 -20.06 14.29 8.96
N SER A 180 -20.09 13.00 9.13
CA SER A 180 -21.17 12.16 8.65
C SER A 180 -21.35 10.94 9.56
N THR A 181 -22.59 10.63 9.90
CA THR A 181 -22.96 9.40 10.60
C THR A 181 -23.42 8.29 9.66
N LYS A 182 -23.34 8.50 8.34
CA LYS A 182 -23.88 7.58 7.32
C LYS A 182 -23.33 6.16 7.44
N SER A 183 -22.06 6.01 7.79
CA SER A 183 -21.38 4.72 7.98
C SER A 183 -21.05 4.40 9.44
N LEU A 184 -21.53 5.24 10.37
CA LEU A 184 -21.28 5.04 11.79
C LEU A 184 -21.91 3.72 12.25
N LYS A 185 -21.12 2.94 13.01
CA LYS A 185 -21.59 1.76 13.75
C LYS A 185 -21.11 1.88 15.19
N THR A 186 -22.02 1.71 16.12
CA THR A 186 -21.73 1.74 17.57
C THR A 186 -21.90 0.37 18.21
N ARG A 187 -22.53 -0.58 17.49
CA ARG A 187 -22.60 -1.99 17.83
C ARG A 187 -22.36 -2.85 16.59
N ILE A 188 -21.51 -3.84 16.71
CA ILE A 188 -21.24 -4.80 15.63
C ILE A 188 -21.40 -6.21 16.17
N THR A 189 -22.23 -7.00 15.48
CA THR A 189 -22.34 -8.45 15.74
C THR A 189 -21.55 -9.18 14.67
N PHE A 190 -20.48 -9.83 15.08
CA PHE A 190 -19.72 -10.74 14.23
C PHE A 190 -20.40 -12.10 14.24
N LYS A 191 -20.49 -12.72 13.08
CA LYS A 191 -21.12 -14.05 12.90
C LYS A 191 -20.20 -14.90 12.04
N THR A 192 -19.97 -16.14 12.45
CA THR A 192 -19.31 -17.14 11.62
C THR A 192 -20.08 -18.45 11.65
N THR A 193 -20.00 -19.20 10.56
CA THR A 193 -20.61 -20.54 10.47
C THR A 193 -19.52 -21.55 10.15
N VAL A 194 -19.26 -22.45 11.07
CA VAL A 194 -18.28 -23.53 10.96
C VAL A 194 -19.02 -24.79 10.50
N LYS A 195 -18.56 -25.37 9.40
CA LYS A 195 -19.11 -26.63 8.89
C LYS A 195 -18.86 -27.77 9.87
N GLY A 196 -19.86 -28.61 10.08
CA GLY A 196 -19.70 -29.81 10.88
C GLY A 196 -18.73 -30.81 10.26
N GLU A 197 -17.93 -31.47 11.05
CA GLU A 197 -17.01 -32.53 10.62
C GLU A 197 -17.79 -33.85 10.37
N GLY A 198 -17.98 -34.21 9.09
CA GLY A 198 -18.64 -35.43 8.62
C GLY A 198 -19.93 -35.20 7.82
N GLU A 199 -20.32 -36.20 6.99
CA GLU A 199 -21.44 -36.09 6.02
C GLU A 199 -22.83 -35.76 6.63
N LYS A 200 -23.02 -35.84 7.96
CA LYS A 200 -24.28 -35.55 8.65
C LYS A 200 -24.16 -34.62 9.84
N ALA A 201 -22.98 -34.02 10.09
CA ALA A 201 -22.82 -33.12 11.23
C ALA A 201 -23.42 -31.74 10.90
N PRO A 202 -24.28 -31.17 11.77
CA PRO A 202 -24.88 -29.86 11.50
C PRO A 202 -23.84 -28.75 11.62
N ASP A 203 -24.00 -27.73 10.78
CA ASP A 203 -23.21 -26.51 10.85
C ASP A 203 -23.44 -25.79 12.18
N ARG A 204 -22.39 -25.23 12.75
CA ARG A 204 -22.44 -24.45 14.00
C ARG A 204 -22.23 -22.98 13.69
N THR A 205 -23.16 -22.15 14.15
CA THR A 205 -23.06 -20.70 14.03
C THR A 205 -22.66 -20.10 15.36
N PHE A 206 -21.61 -19.27 15.35
CA PHE A 206 -21.15 -18.50 16.50
C PHE A 206 -21.39 -17.02 16.24
N THR A 207 -21.78 -16.28 17.29
CA THR A 207 -22.02 -14.84 17.21
C THR A 207 -21.38 -14.13 18.41
N VAL A 208 -20.72 -13.01 18.15
CA VAL A 208 -20.12 -12.14 19.17
C VAL A 208 -20.53 -10.72 18.91
N THR A 209 -21.17 -10.08 19.88
CA THR A 209 -21.55 -8.67 19.80
C THR A 209 -20.56 -7.80 20.56
N ILE A 210 -20.06 -6.76 19.93
CA ILE A 210 -19.11 -5.79 20.51
C ILE A 210 -19.73 -4.41 20.43
N ASP A 211 -19.77 -3.72 21.57
CA ASP A 211 -20.23 -2.35 21.71
C ASP A 211 -19.03 -1.39 21.73
N SER A 212 -19.14 -0.31 20.98
CA SER A 212 -18.19 0.80 21.06
C SER A 212 -18.27 1.48 22.44
N PRO A 213 -17.15 1.93 23.01
CA PRO A 213 -17.16 2.79 24.20
C PRO A 213 -17.99 4.07 24.01
N LEU A 214 -18.27 4.45 22.77
CA LEU A 214 -19.04 5.63 22.40
C LEU A 214 -20.54 5.32 22.14
N ILE A 215 -21.04 4.12 22.49
CA ILE A 215 -22.41 3.68 22.19
C ILE A 215 -23.46 4.67 22.74
N ASN A 216 -23.20 5.23 23.91
CA ASN A 216 -24.11 6.18 24.58
C ASN A 216 -23.89 7.66 24.17
N LYS A 217 -22.94 7.94 23.24
CA LYS A 217 -22.68 9.31 22.78
C LYS A 217 -23.71 9.81 21.76
N TYR A 218 -24.42 8.91 21.12
CA TYR A 218 -25.36 9.20 20.04
C TYR A 218 -26.80 8.99 20.49
N SER A 219 -27.73 9.58 19.75
CA SER A 219 -29.17 9.49 20.07
C SER A 219 -29.78 8.10 19.88
N GLN A 220 -29.08 7.21 19.18
CA GLN A 220 -29.49 5.84 18.92
C GLN A 220 -28.28 4.93 18.78
N ILE A 221 -28.50 3.61 18.92
CA ILE A 221 -27.51 2.60 18.62
C ILE A 221 -27.50 2.34 17.12
N TYR A 222 -26.31 2.45 16.50
CA TYR A 222 -26.11 2.12 15.08
C TYR A 222 -25.53 0.70 15.01
N GLU A 223 -26.37 -0.24 14.59
CA GLU A 223 -26.00 -1.67 14.57
C GLU A 223 -25.61 -2.15 13.17
N ASN A 224 -24.78 -3.16 13.11
CA ASN A 224 -24.49 -3.94 11.91
C ASN A 224 -24.12 -5.39 12.26
N VAL A 225 -24.32 -6.29 11.30
CA VAL A 225 -23.83 -7.68 11.37
C VAL A 225 -22.77 -7.87 10.31
N ILE A 226 -21.65 -8.47 10.69
CA ILE A 226 -20.54 -8.81 9.79
C ILE A 226 -20.37 -10.33 9.80
N GLU A 227 -20.49 -10.95 8.64
CA GLU A 227 -20.15 -12.37 8.47
C GLU A 227 -18.64 -12.52 8.28
N VAL A 228 -18.04 -13.32 9.14
CA VAL A 228 -16.60 -13.63 9.11
C VAL A 228 -16.43 -15.02 8.50
N ASN A 229 -15.86 -15.05 7.30
CA ASN A 229 -15.55 -16.27 6.54
C ASN A 229 -14.04 -16.53 6.59
N ASP A 230 -13.51 -16.76 7.81
CA ASP A 230 -12.10 -17.07 8.02
C ASP A 230 -11.99 -18.51 8.56
N GLN A 231 -11.10 -19.30 7.95
CA GLN A 231 -10.90 -20.71 8.31
C GLN A 231 -10.25 -20.88 9.69
N ASP A 232 -9.62 -19.83 10.21
CA ASP A 232 -8.98 -19.83 11.53
C ASP A 232 -9.97 -19.48 12.65
N VAL A 233 -11.17 -19.01 12.31
CA VAL A 233 -12.23 -18.67 13.26
C VAL A 233 -13.16 -19.88 13.44
N LYS A 234 -13.00 -20.61 14.57
CA LYS A 234 -13.71 -21.86 14.83
C LYS A 234 -14.63 -21.82 16.07
N ASP A 235 -14.58 -20.75 16.84
CA ASP A 235 -15.34 -20.56 18.07
C ASP A 235 -15.53 -19.07 18.40
N GLU A 236 -16.25 -18.77 19.49
CA GLU A 236 -16.45 -17.40 19.95
C GLU A 236 -15.14 -16.70 20.40
N ALA A 237 -14.16 -17.44 20.89
CA ALA A 237 -12.90 -16.87 21.38
C ALA A 237 -12.02 -16.41 20.21
N SER A 238 -11.96 -17.18 19.13
CA SER A 238 -11.27 -16.81 17.89
C SER A 238 -12.02 -15.71 17.12
N LEU A 239 -13.37 -15.65 17.25
CA LEU A 239 -14.19 -14.59 16.63
C LEU A 239 -14.03 -13.23 17.34
N ARG A 240 -13.53 -13.20 18.60
CA ARG A 240 -13.26 -11.97 19.37
C ARG A 240 -11.88 -11.36 19.12
N LYS A 241 -10.96 -12.11 18.56
CA LYS A 241 -9.58 -11.65 18.22
C LYS A 241 -9.56 -10.92 16.88
#